data_d10aa284743ac91de04aba9ed28a97f7
#
_entry.id   d10aa284743ac91de04aba9ed28a97f7
#
_cell.length_a   1.000
_cell.length_b   1.000
_cell.length_c   1.000
_cell.angle_alpha   90.00
_cell.angle_beta   90.00
_cell.angle_gamma   90.00
#
_symmetry.space_group_name_H-M   'P 1'
#
loop_
_entity.id
_entity.type
_entity.pdbx_description
1 polymer ?
#
loop_
_entity_poly.entity_id
_entity_poly.type
_entity_poly.pdbx_seq_one_letter_code
_entity_poly.pdbx_strand_id
1 'polypeptide(L)' 'MEPKDYVVSKIEGEYATLTERASGEELFIALALLPAGTDLGTVLHYEMLEYTVSE' A
#
# COMPACT_ATOMS: atom_id res chain seq x y z
N MET A 1 11.45 12.33 -6.21
CA MET A 1 10.99 10.99 -5.85
C MET A 1 9.81 10.63 -6.75
N GLU A 2 9.86 9.45 -7.36
CA GLU A 2 8.81 9.06 -8.29
C GLU A 2 7.62 8.45 -7.55
N PRO A 3 6.41 8.80 -7.98
CA PRO A 3 5.23 8.18 -7.37
C PRO A 3 5.17 6.69 -7.70
N LYS A 4 4.57 5.93 -6.80
CA LYS A 4 4.42 4.49 -6.97
C LYS A 4 3.01 4.09 -6.63
N ASP A 5 2.53 3.04 -7.29
CA ASP A 5 1.22 2.47 -7.02
C ASP A 5 1.38 1.08 -6.46
N TYR A 6 0.66 0.81 -5.39
CA TYR A 6 0.69 -0.48 -4.71
C TYR A 6 -0.70 -1.05 -4.62
N VAL A 7 -0.78 -2.37 -4.54
CA VAL A 7 -2.02 -3.04 -4.18
C VAL A 7 -1.78 -3.80 -2.88
N VAL A 8 -2.77 -3.76 -1.99
CA VAL A 8 -2.69 -4.51 -0.73
C VAL A 8 -2.94 -5.97 -1.06
N SER A 9 -1.88 -6.77 -1.05
CA SER A 9 -1.95 -8.16 -1.47
C SER A 9 -2.16 -9.13 -0.31
N LYS A 10 -1.89 -8.70 0.93
CA LYS A 10 -2.04 -9.55 2.09
C LYS A 10 -2.18 -8.71 3.34
N ILE A 11 -2.99 -9.17 4.27
CA ILE A 11 -3.10 -8.55 5.59
C ILE A 11 -2.95 -9.64 6.63
N GLU A 12 -2.02 -9.45 7.57
CA GLU A 12 -1.80 -10.38 8.66
C GLU A 12 -1.70 -9.60 9.95
N GLY A 13 -2.67 -9.79 10.84
CA GLY A 13 -2.67 -9.08 12.11
C GLY A 13 -2.67 -7.58 11.87
N GLU A 14 -1.65 -6.89 12.36
CA GLU A 14 -1.54 -5.45 12.24
C GLU A 14 -0.65 -5.00 11.09
N TYR A 15 -0.28 -5.92 10.19
CA TYR A 15 0.63 -5.62 9.08
C TYR A 15 0.00 -5.96 7.75
N ALA A 16 0.41 -5.23 6.73
CA ALA A 16 -0.01 -5.46 5.37
C ALA A 16 1.20 -5.66 4.48
N THR A 17 1.02 -6.48 3.44
CA THR A 17 1.99 -6.59 2.37
C THR A 17 1.45 -5.83 1.18
N LEU A 18 2.23 -4.88 0.69
CA LEU A 18 1.90 -4.10 -0.49
C LEU A 18 2.76 -4.59 -1.65
N THR A 19 2.14 -4.80 -2.79
CA THR A 19 2.87 -5.18 -4.00
C THR A 19 2.89 -4.00 -4.94
N GLU A 20 4.08 -3.56 -5.33
CA GLU A 20 4.21 -2.46 -6.27
C GLU A 20 3.77 -2.94 -7.65
N ARG A 21 2.87 -2.20 -8.27
CA ARG A 21 2.23 -2.65 -9.51
C ARG A 21 3.18 -2.69 -10.69
N ALA A 22 4.15 -1.78 -10.72
CA ALA A 22 5.08 -1.71 -11.84
C ALA A 22 6.14 -2.80 -11.80
N SER A 23 6.67 -3.10 -10.62
CA SER A 23 7.83 -4.00 -10.47
C SER A 23 7.48 -5.35 -9.88
N GLY A 24 6.37 -5.45 -9.16
CA GLY A 24 6.01 -6.65 -8.41
C GLY A 24 6.74 -6.77 -7.08
N GLU A 25 7.51 -5.77 -6.70
CA GLU A 25 8.22 -5.80 -5.41
C GLU A 25 7.25 -5.69 -4.25
N GLU A 26 7.58 -6.36 -3.16
CA GLU A 26 6.73 -6.37 -1.99
C GLU A 26 7.30 -5.48 -0.89
N LEU A 27 6.40 -4.80 -0.19
CA LEU A 27 6.73 -3.94 0.92
C LEU A 27 5.86 -4.36 2.12
N PHE A 28 6.48 -4.57 3.27
CA PHE A 28 5.79 -4.96 4.48
C PHE A 28 5.64 -3.74 5.38
N ILE A 29 4.40 -3.40 5.74
CA ILE A 29 4.14 -2.14 6.44
C ILE A 29 3.02 -2.31 7.47
N ALA A 30 3.10 -1.55 8.56
CA ALA A 30 2.05 -1.55 9.56
C ALA A 30 0.78 -0.89 9.01
N LEU A 31 -0.37 -1.53 9.25
CA LEU A 31 -1.66 -0.98 8.82
C LEU A 31 -1.90 0.43 9.37
N ALA A 32 -1.38 0.72 10.55
CA ALA A 32 -1.58 2.02 11.17
C ALA A 32 -0.97 3.17 10.37
N LEU A 33 -0.05 2.85 9.45
CA LEU A 33 0.59 3.86 8.60
C LEU A 33 -0.16 4.09 7.30
N LEU A 34 -1.23 3.34 7.07
CA LEU A 34 -2.00 3.43 5.83
C LEU A 34 -3.30 4.21 6.06
N PRO A 35 -3.92 4.74 5.00
CA PRO A 35 -5.17 5.48 5.15
C PRO A 35 -6.26 4.65 5.80
N ALA A 36 -7.15 5.31 6.53
CA ALA A 36 -8.28 4.64 7.14
C ALA A 36 -9.13 3.99 6.05
N GLY A 37 -9.60 2.77 6.35
CA GLY A 37 -10.40 2.04 5.38
C GLY A 37 -9.61 1.21 4.39
N THR A 38 -8.28 1.19 4.52
CA THR A 38 -7.45 0.33 3.68
C THR A 38 -7.77 -1.13 3.97
N ASP A 39 -7.95 -1.91 2.92
CA ASP A 39 -8.34 -3.31 3.03
C ASP A 39 -7.64 -4.11 1.95
N LEU A 40 -7.82 -5.42 1.97
CA LEU A 40 -7.25 -6.31 0.96
C LEU A 40 -7.75 -5.88 -0.42
N GLY A 41 -6.83 -5.76 -1.37
CA GLY A 41 -7.17 -5.35 -2.72
C GLY A 41 -7.24 -3.85 -2.96
N THR A 42 -7.14 -3.05 -1.89
CA THR A 42 -7.12 -1.59 -2.05
C THR A 42 -5.88 -1.17 -2.84
N VAL A 43 -6.06 -0.26 -3.78
CA VAL A 43 -4.95 0.31 -4.54
C VAL A 43 -4.54 1.60 -3.85
N LEU A 44 -3.25 1.71 -3.54
CA LEU A 44 -2.68 2.85 -2.84
C LEU A 44 -1.69 3.56 -3.74
N HIS A 45 -1.74 4.87 -3.70
CA HIS A 45 -0.79 5.72 -4.41
C HIS A 45 0.18 6.29 -3.39
N TYR A 46 1.48 6.15 -3.64
CA TYR A 46 2.52 6.66 -2.77
C TYR A 46 3.25 7.80 -3.46
N GLU A 47 3.18 8.97 -2.86
CA GLU A 47 3.83 10.16 -3.40
C GLU A 47 4.09 11.12 -2.26
N MET A 48 5.24 11.79 -2.28
CA MET A 48 5.58 12.79 -1.27
C MET A 48 5.52 12.23 0.15
N LEU A 49 5.99 10.98 0.31
CA LEU A 49 6.03 10.28 1.59
C LEU A 49 4.65 10.02 2.19
N GLU A 50 3.64 9.98 1.36
CA GLU A 50 2.26 9.80 1.81
C GLU A 50 1.55 8.74 0.97
N TYR A 51 0.77 7.87 1.64
CA TYR A 51 -0.09 6.90 0.97
C TYR A 51 -1.51 7.43 0.90
N THR A 52 -2.13 7.33 -0.26
CA THR A 52 -3.53 7.70 -0.43
C THR A 52 -4.24 6.59 -1.19
N VAL A 53 -5.55 6.45 -0.95
CA VAL A 53 -6.37 5.50 -1.70
C VAL A 53 -6.58 6.07 -3.09
N SER A 54 -6.23 5.29 -4.14
CA SER A 54 -6.22 5.81 -5.49
C SER A 54 -7.45 5.43 -6.30
N GLU A 55 -8.44 4.76 -5.69
CA GLU A 55 -9.66 4.46 -6.44
C GLU A 55 -10.92 4.76 -5.65
#